data_215c290d4753cc65b2d60372d04ae961
#
_entry.id   215c290d4753cc65b2d60372d04ae961
#
_cell.length_a   1.000
_cell.length_b   1.000
_cell.length_c   1.000
_cell.angle_alpha   90.00
_cell.angle_beta   90.00
_cell.angle_gamma   90.00
#
_symmetry.space_group_name_H-M   'P 1'
#
loop_
_entity.id
_entity.type
_entity.pdbx_description
1 polymer ?
#
loop_
_entity_poly.entity_id
_entity_poly.type
_entity_poly.pdbx_seq_one_letter_code
_entity_poly.pdbx_strand_id
1 'polypeptide(L)'
;MEQKSYGVLPEVVSKLKAGQVFSNFLELSKYLDVFNKNGKPLEGNSRKHFLDELNRFVELQKNGKSFVVVNVRPKDKILPPLQTRNKGKFSLRLQNQIAYHLLKECDGSGWMEFFWTPAAILRACGMTNKNFYQYPEDLHGEDTFWAEIVGTPLESIAREQMDEFRENLAADAETFQQCTKSTMVGYIESALKSMAKNKEIFFEDCPAVFINHDPEEYHIPSEDQKAIYMKMYTNVLHEFYTSSGRVCQSEQDVFLTGRLHEFYEELDNRFNEIFTYDLARPMYHITIEPNSLKRSAARTEYKLQQQSFHEMNDAMCENIPTLSAVRRGRAVLEENPEYYNDASQPPFRFVHRQLSDEVLQLFIDGMIRVSANSGIPRAGFKWYGSYKR
;
A
#
# COMPACT_ATOMS: atom_id res chain seq x y z
N MET A 1 -25.09 16.33 -5.67
CA MET A 1 -25.78 15.26 -4.90
C MET A 1 -25.12 15.22 -3.54
N GLU A 2 -25.78 15.73 -2.52
CA GLU A 2 -25.27 15.65 -1.14
C GLU A 2 -25.19 14.18 -0.73
N GLN A 3 -24.00 13.73 -0.44
CA GLN A 3 -23.76 12.46 0.21
C GLN A 3 -24.33 12.56 1.63
N LYS A 4 -25.56 12.03 1.83
CA LYS A 4 -26.05 11.82 3.19
C LYS A 4 -25.09 10.84 3.87
N SER A 5 -24.20 11.38 4.72
CA SER A 5 -23.46 10.58 5.66
C SER A 5 -24.49 9.88 6.56
N TYR A 6 -24.42 8.56 6.70
CA TYR A 6 -25.14 7.84 7.74
C TYR A 6 -24.44 8.11 9.09
N GLY A 7 -24.25 9.39 9.43
CA GLY A 7 -23.64 9.80 10.66
C GLY A 7 -24.53 9.39 11.83
N VAL A 8 -23.99 8.61 12.73
CA VAL A 8 -24.65 8.36 14.03
C VAL A 8 -24.63 9.68 14.79
N LEU A 9 -25.78 10.33 14.86
CA LEU A 9 -25.91 11.58 15.58
C LEU A 9 -25.80 11.31 17.10
N PRO A 10 -25.12 12.17 17.88
CA PRO A 10 -25.05 12.05 19.33
C PRO A 10 -26.43 11.93 20.00
N GLU A 11 -27.46 12.56 19.42
CA GLU A 11 -28.86 12.47 19.86
C GLU A 11 -29.44 11.07 19.73
N VAL A 12 -29.01 10.28 18.73
CA VAL A 12 -29.43 8.90 18.53
C VAL A 12 -28.81 7.99 19.58
N VAL A 13 -27.54 8.26 19.92
CA VAL A 13 -26.81 7.49 20.95
C VAL A 13 -27.38 7.72 22.34
N SER A 14 -27.87 8.94 22.63
CA SER A 14 -28.44 9.28 23.96
C SER A 14 -29.68 8.44 24.31
N LYS A 15 -30.29 7.78 23.32
CA LYS A 15 -31.42 6.87 23.52
C LYS A 15 -30.99 5.49 24.04
N LEU A 16 -29.73 5.11 23.85
CA LEU A 16 -29.21 3.80 24.24
C LEU A 16 -28.80 3.75 25.70
N LYS A 17 -29.04 2.62 26.34
CA LYS A 17 -28.66 2.38 27.74
C LYS A 17 -27.87 1.08 27.85
N ALA A 18 -26.89 1.08 28.74
CA ALA A 18 -26.16 -0.15 29.07
C ALA A 18 -27.13 -1.26 29.55
N GLY A 19 -26.87 -2.48 29.11
CA GLY A 19 -27.73 -3.64 29.36
C GLY A 19 -28.91 -3.80 28.40
N GLN A 20 -29.15 -2.85 27.51
CA GLN A 20 -30.25 -2.94 26.54
C GLN A 20 -29.95 -4.02 25.48
N VAL A 21 -30.96 -4.86 25.19
CA VAL A 21 -30.84 -5.99 24.26
C VAL A 21 -31.81 -5.78 23.12
N PHE A 22 -31.32 -5.99 21.88
CA PHE A 22 -32.10 -6.03 20.65
C PHE A 22 -32.01 -7.42 20.04
N SER A 23 -33.15 -8.04 19.72
CA SER A 23 -33.19 -9.40 19.20
C SER A 23 -32.57 -9.55 17.80
N ASN A 24 -32.54 -8.46 17.03
CA ASN A 24 -31.94 -8.39 15.70
C ASN A 24 -31.67 -6.95 15.26
N PHE A 25 -31.04 -6.81 14.09
CA PHE A 25 -30.71 -5.51 13.52
C PHE A 25 -31.93 -4.66 13.15
N LEU A 26 -33.02 -5.28 12.76
CA LEU A 26 -34.26 -4.55 12.43
C LEU A 26 -34.83 -3.83 13.66
N GLU A 27 -34.82 -4.48 14.81
CA GLU A 27 -35.25 -3.89 16.07
C GLU A 27 -34.35 -2.72 16.49
N LEU A 28 -33.02 -2.91 16.38
CA LEU A 28 -32.06 -1.84 16.60
C LEU A 28 -32.27 -0.65 15.64
N SER A 29 -32.50 -0.93 14.35
CA SER A 29 -32.76 0.11 13.34
C SER A 29 -34.06 0.88 13.63
N LYS A 30 -35.12 0.19 14.04
CA LYS A 30 -36.40 0.82 14.43
C LYS A 30 -36.23 1.72 15.66
N TYR A 31 -35.49 1.22 16.64
CA TYR A 31 -35.27 1.97 17.88
C TYR A 31 -34.45 3.26 17.64
N LEU A 32 -33.47 3.20 16.74
CA LEU A 32 -32.60 4.31 16.40
C LEU A 32 -33.13 5.16 15.22
N ASP A 33 -34.25 4.77 14.63
CA ASP A 33 -34.85 5.38 13.44
C ASP A 33 -33.89 5.48 12.24
N VAL A 34 -33.18 4.38 11.95
CA VAL A 34 -32.15 4.31 10.90
C VAL A 34 -32.58 3.36 9.77
N PHE A 35 -32.93 3.97 8.64
CA PHE A 35 -33.40 3.27 7.45
C PHE A 35 -32.72 3.79 6.19
N ASN A 36 -32.78 3.00 5.12
CA ASN A 36 -32.35 3.44 3.80
C ASN A 36 -33.37 4.42 3.17
N LYS A 37 -33.05 4.94 1.97
CA LYS A 37 -33.92 5.89 1.24
C LYS A 37 -35.35 5.35 0.96
N ASN A 38 -35.50 4.04 0.95
CA ASN A 38 -36.75 3.35 0.64
C ASN A 38 -37.50 2.88 1.92
N GLY A 39 -37.11 3.37 3.10
CA GLY A 39 -37.70 3.01 4.37
C GLY A 39 -37.42 1.58 4.83
N LYS A 40 -36.44 0.89 4.21
CA LYS A 40 -36.02 -0.45 4.61
C LYS A 40 -34.77 -0.39 5.53
N PRO A 41 -34.56 -1.38 6.40
CA PRO A 41 -33.34 -1.48 7.19
C PRO A 41 -32.09 -1.44 6.31
N LEU A 42 -30.99 -0.94 6.85
CA LEU A 42 -29.69 -0.97 6.14
C LEU A 42 -29.23 -2.42 5.95
N GLU A 43 -28.67 -2.71 4.79
CA GLU A 43 -28.13 -4.03 4.43
C GLU A 43 -26.68 -3.94 3.94
N GLY A 44 -25.98 -5.07 3.91
CA GLY A 44 -24.63 -5.19 3.37
C GLY A 44 -23.63 -4.19 3.98
N ASN A 45 -22.91 -3.48 3.13
CA ASN A 45 -21.89 -2.52 3.53
C ASN A 45 -22.46 -1.32 4.31
N SER A 46 -23.66 -0.84 3.98
CA SER A 46 -24.29 0.28 4.68
C SER A 46 -24.60 -0.07 6.13
N ARG A 47 -25.09 -1.30 6.37
CA ARG A 47 -25.28 -1.84 7.73
C ARG A 47 -23.96 -1.94 8.49
N LYS A 48 -22.92 -2.47 7.84
CA LYS A 48 -21.61 -2.59 8.47
C LYS A 48 -21.06 -1.20 8.87
N HIS A 49 -21.09 -0.25 7.95
CA HIS A 49 -20.65 1.13 8.24
C HIS A 49 -21.42 1.79 9.39
N PHE A 50 -22.74 1.59 9.42
CA PHE A 50 -23.55 2.10 10.51
C PHE A 50 -23.16 1.49 11.86
N LEU A 51 -23.00 0.17 11.93
CA LEU A 51 -22.60 -0.51 13.16
C LEU A 51 -21.18 -0.11 13.61
N ASP A 52 -20.27 0.06 12.66
CA ASP A 52 -18.91 0.52 12.92
C ASP A 52 -18.93 1.95 13.48
N GLU A 53 -19.74 2.87 12.94
CA GLU A 53 -19.93 4.22 13.47
C GLU A 53 -20.61 4.21 14.85
N LEU A 54 -21.63 3.37 15.04
CA LEU A 54 -22.30 3.26 16.33
C LEU A 54 -21.34 2.76 17.43
N ASN A 55 -20.45 1.83 17.09
CA ASN A 55 -19.44 1.30 18.02
C ASN A 55 -18.43 2.34 18.52
N ARG A 56 -18.34 3.52 17.91
CA ARG A 56 -17.54 4.63 18.43
C ARG A 56 -18.11 5.20 19.72
N PHE A 57 -19.41 5.20 19.82
CA PHE A 57 -20.16 5.83 20.92
C PHE A 57 -20.64 4.80 21.96
N VAL A 58 -20.90 3.58 21.53
CA VAL A 58 -21.36 2.53 22.40
C VAL A 58 -20.56 1.26 22.16
N GLU A 59 -20.43 0.44 23.16
CA GLU A 59 -19.85 -0.91 23.04
C GLU A 59 -20.99 -1.90 22.79
N LEU A 60 -21.04 -2.42 21.56
CA LEU A 60 -22.04 -3.40 21.14
C LEU A 60 -21.43 -4.79 21.11
N GLN A 61 -21.99 -5.72 21.85
CA GLN A 61 -21.69 -7.14 21.72
C GLN A 61 -22.73 -7.82 20.84
N LYS A 62 -22.27 -8.58 19.85
CA LYS A 62 -23.14 -9.35 18.97
C LYS A 62 -23.20 -10.81 19.43
N ASN A 63 -24.38 -11.31 19.78
CA ASN A 63 -24.64 -12.69 20.13
C ASN A 63 -25.58 -13.31 19.09
N GLY A 64 -25.01 -13.99 18.09
CA GLY A 64 -25.80 -14.53 16.97
C GLY A 64 -26.46 -13.41 16.15
N LYS A 65 -27.79 -13.31 16.19
CA LYS A 65 -28.58 -12.26 15.54
C LYS A 65 -28.85 -11.05 16.46
N SER A 66 -28.69 -11.22 17.76
CA SER A 66 -28.98 -10.18 18.77
C SER A 66 -27.80 -9.24 19.00
N PHE A 67 -28.11 -8.04 19.52
CA PHE A 67 -27.15 -7.00 19.90
C PHE A 67 -27.40 -6.61 21.34
N VAL A 68 -26.33 -6.54 22.12
CA VAL A 68 -26.37 -6.10 23.53
C VAL A 68 -25.53 -4.83 23.63
N VAL A 69 -26.11 -3.77 24.18
CA VAL A 69 -25.37 -2.56 24.53
C VAL A 69 -24.63 -2.81 25.83
N VAL A 70 -23.33 -3.09 25.76
CA VAL A 70 -22.50 -3.36 26.94
C VAL A 70 -22.27 -2.05 27.73
N ASN A 71 -21.93 -1.01 27.00
CA ASN A 71 -21.63 0.30 27.60
C ASN A 71 -21.92 1.45 26.63
N VAL A 72 -22.34 2.60 27.15
CA VAL A 72 -22.42 3.87 26.42
C VAL A 72 -21.23 4.71 26.82
N ARG A 73 -20.37 5.03 25.88
CA ARG A 73 -19.11 5.75 26.15
C ARG A 73 -19.39 7.20 26.56
N PRO A 74 -18.80 7.69 27.63
CA PRO A 74 -18.86 9.11 27.99
C PRO A 74 -18.16 9.96 26.89
N LYS A 75 -18.49 11.24 26.82
CA LYS A 75 -18.03 12.15 25.76
C LYS A 75 -16.51 12.20 25.56
N ASP A 76 -15.76 12.08 26.64
CA ASP A 76 -14.29 12.06 26.69
C ASP A 76 -13.68 10.70 26.24
N LYS A 77 -14.50 9.66 26.13
CA LYS A 77 -14.09 8.30 25.70
C LYS A 77 -14.72 7.85 24.38
N ILE A 78 -15.33 8.76 23.63
CA ILE A 78 -15.81 8.50 22.27
C ILE A 78 -14.60 8.17 21.39
N LEU A 79 -14.65 7.02 20.73
CA LEU A 79 -13.58 6.64 19.81
C LEU A 79 -13.53 7.63 18.63
N PRO A 80 -12.34 7.92 18.10
CA PRO A 80 -12.22 8.78 16.91
C PRO A 80 -13.02 8.18 15.75
N PRO A 81 -13.46 9.01 14.78
CA PRO A 81 -14.12 8.54 13.59
C PRO A 81 -13.31 7.38 13.00
N LEU A 82 -13.99 6.26 12.73
CA LEU A 82 -13.38 5.24 11.91
C LEU A 82 -12.95 5.97 10.64
N GLN A 83 -11.64 6.07 10.46
CA GLN A 83 -11.10 6.63 9.23
C GLN A 83 -11.68 5.76 8.13
N THR A 84 -12.76 6.23 7.51
CA THR A 84 -13.28 5.63 6.29
C THR A 84 -12.07 5.48 5.41
N ARG A 85 -11.73 4.21 5.09
CA ARG A 85 -10.55 3.86 4.31
C ARG A 85 -10.31 4.97 3.32
N ASN A 86 -9.19 5.68 3.46
CA ASN A 86 -8.82 6.89 2.73
C ASN A 86 -8.74 6.71 1.19
N LYS A 87 -9.41 5.67 0.66
CA LYS A 87 -9.46 5.37 -0.77
C LYS A 87 -9.87 6.56 -1.64
N GLY A 88 -10.72 7.45 -1.13
CA GLY A 88 -11.10 8.66 -1.86
C GLY A 88 -10.13 9.84 -1.71
N LYS A 89 -9.45 9.96 -0.56
CA LYS A 89 -8.59 11.11 -0.25
C LYS A 89 -7.33 11.15 -1.13
N PHE A 90 -6.74 9.98 -1.40
CA PHE A 90 -5.55 9.86 -2.25
C PHE A 90 -5.88 9.72 -3.73
N SER A 91 -7.01 9.10 -4.08
CA SER A 91 -7.31 8.71 -5.44
C SER A 91 -7.30 9.87 -6.43
N LEU A 92 -7.92 10.99 -6.12
CA LEU A 92 -7.96 12.15 -7.03
C LEU A 92 -6.60 12.82 -7.17
N ARG A 93 -5.86 12.95 -6.07
CA ARG A 93 -4.49 13.51 -6.11
C ARG A 93 -3.57 12.63 -6.94
N LEU A 94 -3.62 11.31 -6.75
CA LEU A 94 -2.86 10.34 -7.55
C LEU A 94 -3.21 10.42 -9.03
N GLN A 95 -4.50 10.43 -9.38
CA GLN A 95 -4.93 10.58 -10.76
C GLN A 95 -4.38 11.87 -11.39
N ASN A 96 -4.38 12.99 -10.66
CA ASN A 96 -3.85 14.25 -11.14
C ASN A 96 -2.33 14.21 -11.34
N GLN A 97 -1.58 13.61 -10.39
CA GLN A 97 -0.13 13.46 -10.52
C GLN A 97 0.24 12.51 -11.67
N ILE A 98 -0.42 11.36 -11.78
CA ILE A 98 -0.23 10.41 -12.88
C ILE A 98 -0.52 11.11 -14.23
N ALA A 99 -1.66 11.79 -14.34
CA ALA A 99 -2.01 12.51 -15.58
C ALA A 99 -1.01 13.61 -15.92
N TYR A 100 -0.50 14.34 -14.93
CA TYR A 100 0.55 15.35 -15.13
C TYR A 100 1.80 14.72 -15.73
N HIS A 101 2.30 13.62 -15.17
CA HIS A 101 3.50 12.95 -15.68
C HIS A 101 3.28 12.42 -17.10
N LEU A 102 2.16 11.75 -17.35
CA LEU A 102 1.80 11.26 -18.68
C LEU A 102 1.76 12.40 -19.72
N LEU A 103 1.12 13.52 -19.37
CA LEU A 103 1.01 14.68 -20.27
C LEU A 103 2.35 15.40 -20.50
N LYS A 104 3.23 15.41 -19.48
CA LYS A 104 4.54 16.04 -19.58
C LYS A 104 5.47 15.31 -20.55
N GLU A 105 5.34 13.98 -20.63
CA GLU A 105 6.12 13.15 -21.54
C GLU A 105 5.49 13.04 -22.93
N CYS A 106 4.27 13.61 -23.15
CA CYS A 106 3.62 13.60 -24.44
C CYS A 106 4.18 14.65 -25.39
N ASP A 107 4.57 14.25 -26.57
CA ASP A 107 4.97 15.15 -27.68
C ASP A 107 3.76 15.70 -28.48
N GLY A 108 2.55 15.25 -28.17
CA GLY A 108 1.31 15.68 -28.81
C GLY A 108 0.97 14.94 -30.13
N SER A 109 1.70 13.90 -30.50
CA SER A 109 1.63 13.26 -31.82
C SER A 109 0.65 12.08 -31.94
N GLY A 110 -0.26 11.87 -31.00
CA GLY A 110 -1.26 10.81 -31.08
C GLY A 110 -1.28 9.88 -29.86
N TRP A 111 -1.64 8.61 -30.08
CA TRP A 111 -1.62 7.59 -29.04
C TRP A 111 -0.19 7.30 -28.56
N MET A 112 -0.01 7.19 -27.24
CA MET A 112 1.28 6.95 -26.64
C MET A 112 1.19 5.85 -25.60
N GLU A 113 2.24 5.04 -25.53
CA GLU A 113 2.36 3.91 -24.61
C GLU A 113 3.47 4.15 -23.61
N PHE A 114 3.22 3.79 -22.36
CA PHE A 114 4.14 3.92 -21.26
C PHE A 114 4.23 2.61 -20.50
N PHE A 115 5.43 2.24 -20.10
CA PHE A 115 5.70 1.12 -19.22
C PHE A 115 6.32 1.64 -17.93
N TRP A 116 5.55 1.60 -16.86
CA TRP A 116 5.93 2.19 -15.60
C TRP A 116 6.01 1.17 -14.49
N THR A 117 7.12 1.13 -13.75
CA THR A 117 7.18 0.35 -12.52
C THR A 117 6.34 1.01 -11.43
N PRO A 118 5.77 0.21 -10.50
CA PRO A 118 5.12 0.77 -9.31
C PRO A 118 6.03 1.74 -8.54
N ALA A 119 7.33 1.42 -8.42
CA ALA A 119 8.33 2.24 -7.78
C ALA A 119 8.45 3.65 -8.39
N ALA A 120 8.51 3.71 -9.72
CA ALA A 120 8.59 4.97 -10.45
C ALA A 120 7.37 5.86 -10.18
N ILE A 121 6.17 5.28 -10.20
CA ILE A 121 4.93 6.03 -9.93
C ILE A 121 4.88 6.50 -8.47
N LEU A 122 5.23 5.65 -7.51
CA LEU A 122 5.23 6.02 -6.09
C LEU A 122 6.11 7.24 -5.85
N ARG A 123 7.32 7.21 -6.39
CA ARG A 123 8.28 8.32 -6.28
C ARG A 123 7.78 9.57 -7.01
N ALA A 124 7.32 9.44 -8.24
CA ALA A 124 6.85 10.57 -9.05
C ALA A 124 5.61 11.25 -8.45
N CYS A 125 4.76 10.50 -7.76
CA CYS A 125 3.55 11.01 -7.11
C CYS A 125 3.76 11.48 -5.67
N GLY A 126 5.00 11.54 -5.17
CA GLY A 126 5.30 12.00 -3.81
C GLY A 126 4.88 11.03 -2.70
N MET A 127 4.70 9.76 -3.02
CA MET A 127 4.34 8.76 -2.01
C MET A 127 5.56 8.19 -1.29
N THR A 128 6.73 8.25 -1.92
CA THR A 128 8.02 7.84 -1.37
C THR A 128 9.13 8.78 -1.84
N ASN A 129 10.25 8.78 -1.15
CA ASN A 129 11.48 9.40 -1.65
C ASN A 129 12.35 8.38 -2.42
N LYS A 130 13.56 8.80 -2.81
CA LYS A 130 14.50 7.96 -3.58
C LYS A 130 15.00 6.72 -2.82
N ASN A 131 15.01 6.77 -1.48
CA ASN A 131 15.61 5.74 -0.63
C ASN A 131 14.67 4.55 -0.37
N PHE A 132 13.36 4.69 -0.63
CA PHE A 132 12.36 3.66 -0.32
C PHE A 132 12.64 2.30 -0.98
N TYR A 133 13.25 2.29 -2.16
CA TYR A 133 13.56 1.07 -2.91
C TYR A 133 15.05 0.72 -2.90
N GLN A 134 15.86 1.41 -2.08
CA GLN A 134 17.22 0.96 -1.83
C GLN A 134 17.21 -0.34 -1.04
N TYR A 135 18.17 -1.21 -1.35
CA TYR A 135 18.34 -2.43 -0.56
C TYR A 135 18.77 -2.07 0.86
N PRO A 136 18.37 -2.89 1.87
CA PRO A 136 18.80 -2.65 3.25
C PRO A 136 20.32 -2.54 3.43
N GLU A 137 21.10 -3.28 2.64
CA GLU A 137 22.56 -3.17 2.63
C GLU A 137 23.04 -1.78 2.18
N ASP A 138 22.34 -1.15 1.25
CA ASP A 138 22.68 0.19 0.77
C ASP A 138 22.37 1.27 1.83
N LEU A 139 21.47 0.98 2.76
CA LEU A 139 21.23 1.85 3.92
C LEU A 139 22.37 1.83 4.94
N HIS A 140 23.23 0.80 4.91
CA HIS A 140 24.48 0.76 5.67
C HIS A 140 25.60 1.60 5.02
N GLY A 141 25.50 1.85 3.73
CA GLY A 141 26.40 2.69 2.94
C GLY A 141 26.16 4.17 3.13
N GLU A 142 26.18 4.60 4.35
CA GLU A 142 26.48 5.91 4.92
C GLU A 142 25.79 7.15 4.36
N ASP A 143 25.77 7.48 3.10
CA ASP A 143 25.61 8.88 2.73
C ASP A 143 24.19 9.37 2.47
N THR A 144 23.31 8.53 1.94
CA THR A 144 21.97 8.99 1.50
C THR A 144 20.91 8.93 2.58
N PHE A 145 20.85 7.84 3.36
CA PHE A 145 19.90 7.71 4.46
C PHE A 145 20.20 8.71 5.58
N TRP A 146 21.48 8.78 5.98
CA TRP A 146 21.92 9.72 7.01
C TRP A 146 21.79 11.19 6.59
N ALA A 147 22.00 11.49 5.30
CA ALA A 147 21.80 12.85 4.80
C ALA A 147 20.36 13.35 4.90
N GLU A 148 19.38 12.45 4.81
CA GLU A 148 17.96 12.80 4.92
C GLU A 148 17.52 13.04 6.38
N ILE A 149 18.17 12.41 7.37
CA ILE A 149 17.85 12.58 8.79
C ILE A 149 18.75 13.54 9.55
N VAL A 150 19.87 13.97 8.93
CA VAL A 150 20.78 14.99 9.53
C VAL A 150 20.02 16.28 9.80
N GLY A 151 20.16 16.81 11.01
CA GLY A 151 19.46 18.00 11.47
C GLY A 151 18.03 17.78 11.91
N THR A 152 17.51 16.55 11.85
CA THR A 152 16.21 16.20 12.46
C THR A 152 16.39 15.70 13.89
N PRO A 153 15.35 15.75 14.76
CA PRO A 153 15.40 15.15 16.10
C PRO A 153 15.75 13.66 16.11
N LEU A 154 15.58 12.98 14.99
CA LEU A 154 15.85 11.55 14.81
C LEU A 154 17.35 11.26 14.66
N GLU A 155 18.18 12.25 14.31
CA GLU A 155 19.62 12.07 14.23
C GLU A 155 20.21 11.63 15.58
N SER A 156 19.77 12.23 16.70
CA SER A 156 20.25 11.88 18.04
C SER A 156 19.80 10.46 18.43
N ILE A 157 18.52 10.12 18.18
CA ILE A 157 17.97 8.79 18.46
C ILE A 157 18.70 7.71 17.66
N ALA A 158 18.91 7.97 16.37
CA ALA A 158 19.61 7.05 15.50
C ALA A 158 21.09 6.85 15.92
N ARG A 159 21.76 7.89 16.45
CA ARG A 159 23.15 7.81 16.95
C ARG A 159 23.23 7.08 18.29
N GLU A 160 22.28 7.28 19.19
CA GLU A 160 22.25 6.64 20.51
C GLU A 160 21.92 5.14 20.45
N GLN A 161 21.09 4.75 19.49
CA GLN A 161 20.67 3.35 19.29
C GLN A 161 21.51 2.60 18.24
N MET A 162 22.63 3.17 17.84
CA MET A 162 23.33 2.78 16.61
C MET A 162 23.79 1.32 16.55
N ASP A 163 24.21 0.72 17.66
CA ASP A 163 24.70 -0.66 17.66
C ASP A 163 23.54 -1.67 17.58
N GLU A 164 22.51 -1.52 18.43
CA GLU A 164 21.32 -2.37 18.41
C GLU A 164 20.47 -2.12 17.15
N PHE A 165 20.43 -0.87 16.67
CA PHE A 165 19.76 -0.47 15.45
C PHE A 165 20.45 -1.05 14.20
N ARG A 166 21.77 -1.07 14.13
CA ARG A 166 22.53 -1.67 13.00
C ARG A 166 22.28 -3.17 12.86
N GLU A 167 22.23 -3.93 13.94
CA GLU A 167 21.99 -5.39 13.88
C GLU A 167 20.61 -5.73 13.30
N ASN A 168 19.63 -4.85 13.46
CA ASN A 168 18.24 -5.07 13.06
C ASN A 168 17.80 -4.21 11.88
N LEU A 169 18.60 -3.22 11.47
CA LEU A 169 18.21 -2.18 10.52
C LEU A 169 17.71 -2.76 9.19
N ALA A 170 18.44 -3.72 8.63
CA ALA A 170 18.06 -4.35 7.37
C ALA A 170 16.71 -5.07 7.46
N ALA A 171 16.50 -5.87 8.52
CA ALA A 171 15.26 -6.59 8.74
C ALA A 171 14.08 -5.65 9.05
N ASP A 172 14.33 -4.58 9.78
CA ASP A 172 13.31 -3.58 10.10
C ASP A 172 12.95 -2.73 8.88
N ALA A 173 13.93 -2.36 8.04
CA ALA A 173 13.72 -1.66 6.77
C ALA A 173 12.93 -2.51 5.79
N GLU A 174 13.28 -3.79 5.65
CA GLU A 174 12.54 -4.75 4.84
C GLU A 174 11.10 -4.89 5.35
N THR A 175 10.91 -5.02 6.67
CA THR A 175 9.59 -5.09 7.30
C THR A 175 8.77 -3.84 6.99
N PHE A 176 9.36 -2.66 7.12
CA PHE A 176 8.71 -1.39 6.81
C PHE A 176 8.30 -1.32 5.34
N GLN A 177 9.21 -1.64 4.42
CA GLN A 177 8.94 -1.64 2.98
C GLN A 177 7.82 -2.60 2.62
N GLN A 178 7.85 -3.84 3.08
CA GLN A 178 6.83 -4.85 2.80
C GLN A 178 5.46 -4.45 3.34
N CYS A 179 5.40 -3.95 4.57
CA CYS A 179 4.14 -3.52 5.19
C CYS A 179 3.51 -2.30 4.52
N THR A 180 4.32 -1.41 3.93
CA THR A 180 3.85 -0.16 3.32
C THR A 180 3.64 -0.31 1.81
N LYS A 181 4.54 -0.98 1.10
CA LYS A 181 4.55 -1.15 -0.36
C LYS A 181 3.22 -1.66 -0.91
N SER A 182 2.72 -2.77 -0.39
CA SER A 182 1.47 -3.38 -0.88
C SER A 182 0.27 -2.44 -0.79
N THR A 183 0.19 -1.66 0.29
CA THR A 183 -0.88 -0.67 0.47
C THR A 183 -0.75 0.49 -0.51
N MET A 184 0.46 1.01 -0.69
CA MET A 184 0.73 2.13 -1.60
C MET A 184 0.52 1.73 -3.07
N VAL A 185 0.98 0.54 -3.46
CA VAL A 185 0.71 -0.04 -4.78
C VAL A 185 -0.79 -0.17 -5.02
N GLY A 186 -1.54 -0.65 -4.03
CA GLY A 186 -3.01 -0.73 -4.11
C GLY A 186 -3.69 0.64 -4.30
N TYR A 187 -3.10 1.74 -3.81
CA TYR A 187 -3.60 3.09 -4.11
C TYR A 187 -3.35 3.48 -5.57
N ILE A 188 -2.15 3.19 -6.12
CA ILE A 188 -1.84 3.44 -7.53
C ILE A 188 -2.78 2.66 -8.44
N GLU A 189 -2.91 1.37 -8.23
CA GLU A 189 -3.80 0.53 -9.04
C GLU A 189 -5.24 1.02 -8.99
N SER A 190 -5.71 1.42 -7.81
CA SER A 190 -7.06 1.99 -7.66
C SER A 190 -7.22 3.30 -8.45
N ALA A 191 -6.17 4.13 -8.51
CA ALA A 191 -6.18 5.35 -9.30
C ALA A 191 -6.17 5.05 -10.80
N LEU A 192 -5.27 4.16 -11.27
CA LEU A 192 -5.18 3.74 -12.67
C LEU A 192 -6.48 3.08 -13.15
N LYS A 193 -7.04 2.15 -12.38
CA LYS A 193 -8.34 1.51 -12.66
C LYS A 193 -9.48 2.53 -12.74
N SER A 194 -9.45 3.59 -11.90
CA SER A 194 -10.43 4.69 -11.95
C SER A 194 -10.27 5.53 -13.22
N MET A 195 -9.04 5.88 -13.61
CA MET A 195 -8.76 6.62 -14.84
C MET A 195 -9.17 5.82 -16.09
N ALA A 196 -8.88 4.51 -16.09
CA ALA A 196 -9.31 3.62 -17.16
C ALA A 196 -10.84 3.51 -17.26
N LYS A 197 -11.52 3.37 -16.13
CA LYS A 197 -13.01 3.39 -16.09
C LYS A 197 -13.60 4.69 -16.61
N ASN A 198 -12.93 5.81 -16.41
CA ASN A 198 -13.32 7.12 -16.92
C ASN A 198 -12.91 7.32 -18.40
N LYS A 199 -12.30 6.31 -19.03
CA LYS A 199 -11.78 6.38 -20.42
C LYS A 199 -10.72 7.48 -20.62
N GLU A 200 -9.96 7.76 -19.59
CA GLU A 200 -8.85 8.72 -19.64
C GLU A 200 -7.56 8.06 -20.12
N ILE A 201 -7.39 6.77 -19.79
CA ILE A 201 -6.27 5.91 -20.16
C ILE A 201 -6.77 4.50 -20.51
N PHE A 202 -5.94 3.72 -21.22
CA PHE A 202 -5.97 2.26 -21.16
C PHE A 202 -4.90 1.82 -20.15
N PHE A 203 -5.22 0.79 -19.39
CA PHE A 203 -4.35 0.29 -18.34
C PHE A 203 -4.39 -1.23 -18.29
N GLU A 204 -3.23 -1.84 -18.34
CA GLU A 204 -3.02 -3.29 -18.17
C GLU A 204 -1.86 -3.54 -17.24
N ASP A 205 -2.00 -4.55 -16.38
CA ASP A 205 -0.88 -5.11 -15.62
C ASP A 205 -0.04 -5.98 -16.57
N CYS A 206 1.23 -5.66 -16.73
CA CYS A 206 2.18 -6.47 -17.47
C CYS A 206 3.07 -7.20 -16.45
N PRO A 207 2.87 -8.51 -16.22
CA PRO A 207 3.54 -9.24 -15.16
C PRO A 207 5.06 -9.37 -15.39
N ALA A 208 5.50 -9.28 -16.64
CA ALA A 208 6.91 -9.30 -16.99
C ALA A 208 7.17 -8.39 -18.18
N VAL A 209 8.08 -7.46 -18.03
CA VAL A 209 8.73 -6.72 -19.10
C VAL A 209 10.20 -7.07 -19.02
N PHE A 210 10.80 -7.49 -20.12
CA PHE A 210 12.19 -7.89 -20.17
C PHE A 210 13.08 -6.65 -20.39
N ILE A 211 14.19 -6.57 -19.69
CA ILE A 211 15.03 -5.38 -19.62
C ILE A 211 16.48 -5.76 -19.90
N ASN A 212 17.14 -4.95 -20.75
CA ASN A 212 18.59 -4.89 -20.90
C ASN A 212 19.12 -3.62 -20.22
N HIS A 213 20.23 -3.71 -19.56
CA HIS A 213 20.84 -2.58 -18.86
C HIS A 213 21.82 -1.79 -19.73
N ASP A 214 22.38 -2.41 -20.76
CA ASP A 214 23.35 -1.76 -21.66
C ASP A 214 23.08 -2.07 -23.16
N PRO A 215 22.48 -1.21 -23.94
CA PRO A 215 21.72 -0.02 -23.51
C PRO A 215 20.43 -0.42 -22.79
N GLU A 216 19.97 0.41 -21.87
CA GLU A 216 18.73 0.16 -21.14
C GLU A 216 17.54 0.13 -22.11
N GLU A 217 17.10 -1.05 -22.46
CA GLU A 217 15.99 -1.32 -23.37
C GLU A 217 14.95 -2.19 -22.68
N TYR A 218 13.70 -1.90 -22.95
CA TYR A 218 12.59 -2.72 -22.51
C TYR A 218 12.03 -3.52 -23.67
N HIS A 219 11.76 -4.78 -23.47
CA HIS A 219 11.13 -5.65 -24.42
C HIS A 219 9.81 -6.16 -23.84
N ILE A 220 8.73 -5.99 -24.61
CA ILE A 220 7.43 -6.56 -24.26
C ILE A 220 7.44 -8.00 -24.77
N PRO A 221 7.42 -9.00 -23.85
CA PRO A 221 7.47 -10.39 -24.28
C PRO A 221 6.22 -10.77 -25.08
N SER A 222 6.42 -11.60 -26.09
CA SER A 222 5.32 -12.27 -26.78
C SER A 222 4.51 -13.15 -25.84
N GLU A 223 3.32 -13.57 -26.22
CA GLU A 223 2.51 -14.48 -25.39
C GLU A 223 3.23 -15.79 -25.07
N ASP A 224 4.00 -16.32 -26.03
CA ASP A 224 4.81 -17.52 -25.80
C ASP A 224 5.93 -17.27 -24.78
N GLN A 225 6.62 -16.13 -24.88
CA GLN A 225 7.65 -15.74 -23.91
C GLN A 225 7.05 -15.51 -22.50
N LYS A 226 5.88 -14.88 -22.42
CA LYS A 226 5.14 -14.72 -21.16
C LYS A 226 4.78 -16.08 -20.55
N ALA A 227 4.29 -17.01 -21.38
CA ALA A 227 3.94 -18.35 -20.91
C ALA A 227 5.17 -19.10 -20.38
N ILE A 228 6.31 -19.01 -21.07
CA ILE A 228 7.59 -19.61 -20.62
C ILE A 228 8.02 -18.98 -19.29
N TYR A 229 8.00 -17.64 -19.19
CA TYR A 229 8.35 -16.92 -17.99
C TYR A 229 7.46 -17.30 -16.78
N MET A 230 6.13 -17.31 -17.00
CA MET A 230 5.20 -17.66 -15.92
C MET A 230 5.34 -19.10 -15.44
N LYS A 231 5.67 -20.02 -16.37
CA LYS A 231 5.98 -21.42 -16.01
C LYS A 231 7.27 -21.50 -15.19
N MET A 232 8.31 -20.81 -15.61
CA MET A 232 9.58 -20.72 -14.89
C MET A 232 9.38 -20.14 -13.49
N TYR A 233 8.71 -19.00 -13.39
CA TYR A 233 8.35 -18.34 -12.13
C TYR A 233 7.61 -19.29 -11.17
N THR A 234 6.61 -20.01 -11.69
CA THR A 234 5.85 -20.97 -10.89
C THR A 234 6.71 -22.15 -10.44
N ASN A 235 7.61 -22.62 -11.28
CA ASN A 235 8.52 -23.70 -10.93
C ASN A 235 9.48 -23.28 -9.81
N VAL A 236 10.09 -22.09 -9.92
CA VAL A 236 10.95 -21.56 -8.86
C VAL A 236 10.17 -21.40 -7.56
N LEU A 237 8.96 -20.81 -7.63
CA LEU A 237 8.10 -20.63 -6.46
C LEU A 237 7.81 -21.96 -5.74
N HIS A 238 7.59 -23.03 -6.50
CA HIS A 238 7.29 -24.36 -5.97
C HIS A 238 8.50 -25.10 -5.36
N GLU A 239 9.72 -24.57 -5.49
CA GLU A 239 10.90 -25.10 -4.81
C GLU A 239 11.03 -24.59 -3.38
N PHE A 240 10.26 -23.57 -3.03
CA PHE A 240 10.21 -23.03 -1.68
C PHE A 240 9.05 -23.61 -0.89
N TYR A 241 9.31 -23.85 0.39
CA TYR A 241 8.36 -24.45 1.31
C TYR A 241 8.11 -23.53 2.50
N THR A 242 6.85 -23.41 2.89
CA THR A 242 6.47 -22.72 4.12
C THR A 242 7.05 -23.46 5.33
N SER A 243 7.09 -22.80 6.49
CA SER A 243 7.49 -23.43 7.75
C SER A 243 6.65 -24.66 8.14
N SER A 244 5.46 -24.81 7.59
CA SER A 244 4.61 -26.00 7.76
C SER A 244 4.87 -27.10 6.73
N GLY A 245 5.89 -26.97 5.87
CA GLY A 245 6.24 -27.94 4.84
C GLY A 245 5.32 -27.95 3.62
N ARG A 246 4.48 -26.92 3.43
CA ARG A 246 3.68 -26.75 2.22
C ARG A 246 4.44 -25.99 1.16
N VAL A 247 4.26 -26.35 -0.09
CA VAL A 247 4.80 -25.61 -1.23
C VAL A 247 4.26 -24.18 -1.21
N CYS A 248 5.14 -23.18 -1.38
CA CYS A 248 4.75 -21.79 -1.49
C CYS A 248 3.91 -21.56 -2.74
N GLN A 249 2.83 -20.81 -2.60
CA GLN A 249 1.90 -20.46 -3.68
C GLN A 249 1.99 -19.01 -4.11
N SER A 250 2.76 -18.21 -3.38
CA SER A 250 2.93 -16.77 -3.62
C SER A 250 4.28 -16.29 -3.08
N GLU A 251 4.76 -15.16 -3.60
CA GLU A 251 5.92 -14.45 -3.05
C GLU A 251 5.73 -14.12 -1.56
N GLN A 252 4.49 -13.86 -1.14
CA GLN A 252 4.17 -13.63 0.27
C GLN A 252 4.48 -14.87 1.14
N ASP A 253 4.25 -16.07 0.61
CA ASP A 253 4.60 -17.30 1.34
C ASP A 253 6.11 -17.42 1.47
N VAL A 254 6.85 -17.14 0.39
CA VAL A 254 8.33 -17.15 0.40
C VAL A 254 8.87 -16.08 1.37
N PHE A 255 8.31 -14.87 1.32
CA PHE A 255 8.66 -13.79 2.25
C PHE A 255 8.53 -14.22 3.71
N LEU A 256 7.44 -14.91 4.06
CA LEU A 256 7.21 -15.41 5.42
C LEU A 256 8.24 -16.48 5.86
N THR A 257 8.98 -17.06 4.93
CA THR A 257 10.10 -17.98 5.26
C THR A 257 11.43 -17.25 5.45
N GLY A 258 11.50 -15.96 5.17
CA GLY A 258 12.74 -15.17 5.18
C GLY A 258 13.66 -15.41 3.99
N ARG A 259 13.20 -16.16 2.94
CA ARG A 259 14.02 -16.61 1.80
C ARG A 259 13.67 -15.87 0.50
N LEU A 260 13.11 -14.68 0.59
CA LEU A 260 12.67 -13.93 -0.60
C LEU A 260 13.86 -13.55 -1.50
N HIS A 261 15.02 -13.25 -0.92
CA HIS A 261 16.23 -12.95 -1.68
C HIS A 261 16.69 -14.17 -2.51
N GLU A 262 16.77 -15.36 -1.89
CA GLU A 262 17.10 -16.59 -2.58
C GLU A 262 16.13 -16.91 -3.73
N PHE A 263 14.85 -16.59 -3.54
CA PHE A 263 13.83 -16.76 -4.58
C PHE A 263 14.11 -15.88 -5.81
N TYR A 264 14.42 -14.60 -5.60
CA TYR A 264 14.71 -13.71 -6.71
C TYR A 264 16.03 -14.03 -7.38
N GLU A 265 17.05 -14.41 -6.62
CA GLU A 265 18.35 -14.87 -7.16
C GLU A 265 18.17 -16.09 -8.06
N GLU A 266 17.43 -17.11 -7.61
CA GLU A 266 17.12 -18.29 -8.40
C GLU A 266 16.28 -17.97 -9.64
N LEU A 267 15.32 -17.06 -9.50
CA LEU A 267 14.48 -16.59 -10.61
C LEU A 267 15.32 -15.89 -11.69
N ASP A 268 16.21 -14.99 -11.30
CA ASP A 268 17.09 -14.26 -12.21
C ASP A 268 18.10 -15.20 -12.88
N ASN A 269 18.67 -16.17 -12.16
CA ASN A 269 19.56 -17.18 -12.72
C ASN A 269 18.87 -17.97 -13.83
N ARG A 270 17.67 -18.51 -13.59
CA ARG A 270 16.92 -19.26 -14.60
C ARG A 270 16.41 -18.39 -15.74
N PHE A 271 16.08 -17.15 -15.46
CA PHE A 271 15.71 -16.19 -16.49
C PHE A 271 16.85 -16.00 -17.48
N ASN A 272 18.07 -15.81 -16.99
CA ASN A 272 19.28 -15.61 -17.79
C ASN A 272 19.70 -16.86 -18.57
N GLU A 273 19.32 -18.06 -18.12
CA GLU A 273 19.53 -19.30 -18.88
C GLU A 273 18.61 -19.44 -20.09
N ILE A 274 17.40 -18.86 -20.01
CA ILE A 274 16.35 -19.03 -21.03
C ILE A 274 16.27 -17.84 -21.97
N PHE A 275 16.47 -16.64 -21.46
CA PHE A 275 16.31 -15.38 -22.20
C PHE A 275 17.62 -14.62 -22.32
N THR A 276 17.76 -13.86 -23.40
CA THR A 276 18.93 -13.00 -23.67
C THR A 276 18.83 -11.62 -23.06
N TYR A 277 17.96 -11.44 -22.05
CA TYR A 277 17.71 -10.20 -21.34
C TYR A 277 18.28 -10.30 -19.93
N ASP A 278 18.63 -9.17 -19.33
CA ASP A 278 19.26 -9.16 -18.01
C ASP A 278 18.28 -9.52 -16.88
N LEU A 279 17.03 -9.06 -17.00
CA LEU A 279 16.01 -9.32 -15.98
C LEU A 279 14.57 -9.12 -16.50
N ALA A 280 13.60 -9.60 -15.73
CA ALA A 280 12.19 -9.34 -15.93
C ALA A 280 11.63 -8.53 -14.75
N ARG A 281 10.77 -7.55 -15.05
CA ARG A 281 10.10 -6.72 -14.02
C ARG A 281 8.62 -6.60 -14.30
N PRO A 282 7.76 -6.65 -13.25
CA PRO A 282 6.36 -6.28 -13.40
C PRO A 282 6.25 -4.78 -13.66
N MET A 283 5.46 -4.41 -14.65
CA MET A 283 5.22 -3.02 -15.02
C MET A 283 3.74 -2.78 -15.30
N TYR A 284 3.34 -1.53 -15.23
CA TYR A 284 2.04 -1.08 -15.72
C TYR A 284 2.18 -0.62 -17.16
N HIS A 285 1.43 -1.24 -18.06
CA HIS A 285 1.26 -0.76 -19.44
C HIS A 285 0.13 0.26 -19.47
N ILE A 286 0.44 1.49 -19.81
CA ILE A 286 -0.51 2.60 -19.85
C ILE A 286 -0.50 3.20 -21.24
N THR A 287 -1.66 3.16 -21.91
CA THR A 287 -1.84 3.79 -23.22
C THR A 287 -2.76 5.00 -23.09
N ILE A 288 -2.37 6.11 -23.67
CA ILE A 288 -3.12 7.35 -23.59
C ILE A 288 -3.36 7.98 -24.96
N GLU A 289 -4.51 8.67 -25.06
CA GLU A 289 -4.75 9.73 -26.02
C GLU A 289 -4.64 11.07 -25.27
N PRO A 290 -3.66 11.94 -25.62
CA PRO A 290 -3.40 13.18 -24.86
C PRO A 290 -4.62 14.07 -24.68
N ASN A 291 -5.52 14.13 -25.66
CA ASN A 291 -6.75 14.92 -25.58
C ASN A 291 -7.74 14.40 -24.53
N SER A 292 -7.73 13.11 -24.24
CA SER A 292 -8.57 12.51 -23.19
C SER A 292 -8.16 12.98 -21.79
N LEU A 293 -6.86 13.19 -21.56
CA LEU A 293 -6.31 13.72 -20.30
C LEU A 293 -6.41 15.24 -20.17
N LYS A 294 -6.29 15.98 -21.29
CA LYS A 294 -6.31 17.46 -21.32
C LYS A 294 -7.64 18.08 -20.95
N ARG A 295 -8.73 17.31 -20.90
CA ARG A 295 -10.08 17.79 -20.56
C ARG A 295 -10.18 18.36 -19.13
N SER A 296 -9.18 18.11 -18.28
CA SER A 296 -9.06 18.74 -16.96
C SER A 296 -7.88 19.72 -16.96
N ALA A 297 -8.12 20.98 -17.28
CA ALA A 297 -7.10 22.04 -17.34
C ALA A 297 -6.27 22.16 -16.04
N ALA A 298 -6.87 21.87 -14.87
CA ALA A 298 -6.18 21.86 -13.58
C ALA A 298 -5.06 20.80 -13.46
N ARG A 299 -5.03 19.80 -14.34
CA ARG A 299 -4.03 18.72 -14.31
C ARG A 299 -2.69 19.09 -14.93
N THR A 300 -2.59 20.22 -15.60
CA THR A 300 -1.40 20.64 -16.34
C THR A 300 -0.62 21.79 -15.71
N GLU A 301 -1.16 22.42 -14.69
CA GLU A 301 -0.50 23.56 -14.04
C GLU A 301 0.54 23.08 -13.03
N TYR A 302 1.83 23.35 -13.31
CA TYR A 302 2.95 22.87 -12.51
C TYR A 302 2.87 23.27 -11.03
N LYS A 303 2.44 24.52 -10.74
CA LYS A 303 2.34 25.00 -9.34
C LYS A 303 1.34 24.19 -8.51
N LEU A 304 0.18 23.88 -9.10
CA LEU A 304 -0.82 23.03 -8.44
C LEU A 304 -0.33 21.62 -8.25
N GLN A 305 0.43 21.08 -9.22
CA GLN A 305 1.01 19.76 -9.11
C GLN A 305 2.13 19.72 -8.06
N GLN A 306 2.96 20.73 -7.99
CA GLN A 306 4.00 20.85 -6.96
C GLN A 306 3.38 20.87 -5.55
N GLN A 307 2.35 21.67 -5.35
CA GLN A 307 1.60 21.70 -4.09
C GLN A 307 0.96 20.33 -3.80
N SER A 308 0.28 19.74 -4.78
CA SER A 308 -0.37 18.43 -4.66
C SER A 308 0.64 17.31 -4.35
N PHE A 309 1.86 17.38 -4.89
CA PHE A 309 2.96 16.46 -4.63
C PHE A 309 3.37 16.51 -3.15
N HIS A 310 3.64 17.69 -2.60
CA HIS A 310 3.99 17.84 -1.19
C HIS A 310 2.83 17.46 -0.25
N GLU A 311 1.60 17.90 -0.56
CA GLU A 311 0.43 17.50 0.21
C GLU A 311 0.17 15.98 0.17
N MET A 312 0.55 15.29 -0.91
CA MET A 312 0.49 13.83 -0.98
C MET A 312 1.53 13.22 -0.05
N ASN A 313 2.75 13.75 -0.07
CA ASN A 313 3.83 13.25 0.79
C ASN A 313 3.51 13.42 2.27
N ASP A 314 3.05 14.60 2.69
CA ASP A 314 2.64 14.87 4.06
C ASP A 314 1.51 13.90 4.49
N ALA A 315 0.50 13.74 3.63
CA ALA A 315 -0.60 12.83 3.91
C ALA A 315 -0.16 11.36 3.97
N MET A 316 0.88 10.96 3.24
CA MET A 316 1.46 9.62 3.35
C MET A 316 2.23 9.46 4.66
N CYS A 317 3.05 10.43 5.05
CA CYS A 317 3.75 10.41 6.33
C CYS A 317 2.77 10.27 7.52
N GLU A 318 1.63 10.97 7.48
CA GLU A 318 0.58 10.85 8.49
C GLU A 318 -0.18 9.51 8.46
N ASN A 319 -0.34 8.92 7.27
CA ASN A 319 -1.16 7.72 7.09
C ASN A 319 -0.43 6.43 7.45
N ILE A 320 0.87 6.34 7.18
CA ILE A 320 1.66 5.12 7.38
C ILE A 320 1.54 4.56 8.80
N PRO A 321 1.66 5.36 9.90
CA PRO A 321 1.53 4.84 11.25
C PRO A 321 0.14 4.24 11.55
N THR A 322 -0.85 4.58 10.73
CA THR A 322 -2.23 4.09 10.89
C THR A 322 -2.51 2.79 10.17
N LEU A 323 -1.60 2.35 9.28
CA LEU A 323 -1.79 1.14 8.48
C LEU A 323 -1.79 -0.11 9.38
N SER A 324 -2.79 -0.95 9.18
CA SER A 324 -2.92 -2.19 9.97
C SER A 324 -1.74 -3.16 9.77
N ALA A 325 -1.14 -3.16 8.58
CA ALA A 325 0.05 -3.97 8.29
C ALA A 325 1.27 -3.47 9.08
N VAL A 326 1.50 -2.15 9.10
CA VAL A 326 2.59 -1.52 9.86
C VAL A 326 2.43 -1.78 11.37
N ARG A 327 1.20 -1.64 11.89
CA ARG A 327 0.90 -1.89 13.30
C ARG A 327 1.08 -3.35 13.73
N ARG A 328 0.88 -4.31 12.82
CA ARG A 328 1.11 -5.73 13.11
C ARG A 328 2.58 -6.11 13.05
N GLY A 329 3.34 -5.41 12.21
CA GLY A 329 4.73 -5.75 11.95
C GLY A 329 4.91 -7.04 11.17
N ARG A 330 6.09 -7.61 11.30
CA ARG A 330 6.53 -8.84 10.62
C ARG A 330 6.25 -10.07 11.47
N ALA A 331 5.77 -11.14 10.85
CA ALA A 331 5.76 -12.45 11.47
C ALA A 331 7.20 -13.01 11.50
N VAL A 332 7.73 -13.21 12.68
CA VAL A 332 9.06 -13.80 12.91
C VAL A 332 8.88 -15.16 13.53
N LEU A 333 9.71 -16.12 13.10
CA LEU A 333 9.77 -17.44 13.70
C LEU A 333 10.66 -17.37 14.95
N GLU A 334 10.10 -17.59 16.11
CA GLU A 334 10.84 -17.63 17.36
C GLU A 334 10.76 -19.00 18.00
N GLU A 335 11.80 -19.38 18.75
CA GLU A 335 11.75 -20.55 19.62
C GLU A 335 10.58 -20.44 20.58
N ASN A 336 9.78 -21.49 20.66
CA ASN A 336 8.63 -21.51 21.55
C ASN A 336 9.04 -21.93 22.95
N PRO A 337 9.07 -21.02 23.94
CA PRO A 337 9.45 -21.39 25.31
C PRO A 337 8.47 -22.37 25.97
N GLU A 338 7.22 -22.44 25.47
CA GLU A 338 6.23 -23.42 25.93
C GLU A 338 6.58 -24.84 25.52
N TYR A 339 7.38 -25.04 24.45
CA TYR A 339 7.84 -26.35 24.01
C TYR A 339 8.68 -27.06 25.08
N TYR A 340 9.48 -26.31 25.86
CA TYR A 340 10.28 -26.88 26.95
C TYR A 340 9.43 -27.31 28.14
N ASN A 341 8.23 -26.77 28.28
CA ASN A 341 7.28 -27.10 29.35
C ASN A 341 6.24 -28.11 28.90
N ASP A 342 5.94 -28.16 27.59
CA ASP A 342 4.95 -29.04 26.97
C ASP A 342 5.43 -29.50 25.60
N ALA A 343 5.98 -30.71 25.53
CA ALA A 343 6.51 -31.29 24.29
C ALA A 343 5.41 -31.54 23.22
N SER A 344 4.14 -31.36 23.54
CA SER A 344 3.04 -31.39 22.55
C SER A 344 2.97 -30.10 21.71
N GLN A 345 3.61 -29.02 22.14
CA GLN A 345 3.67 -27.78 21.43
C GLN A 345 4.74 -27.79 20.33
N PRO A 346 4.58 -27.05 19.21
CA PRO A 346 5.61 -26.98 18.19
C PRO A 346 6.86 -26.25 18.74
N PRO A 347 8.09 -26.65 18.33
CA PRO A 347 9.34 -26.08 18.82
C PRO A 347 9.52 -24.62 18.45
N PHE A 348 8.82 -24.15 17.44
CA PHE A 348 8.84 -22.75 16.98
C PHE A 348 7.42 -22.21 16.87
N ARG A 349 7.28 -20.90 17.12
CA ARG A 349 6.03 -20.17 16.94
C ARG A 349 6.26 -18.90 16.12
N PHE A 350 5.24 -18.46 15.41
CA PHE A 350 5.22 -17.14 14.79
C PHE A 350 4.81 -16.09 15.82
N VAL A 351 5.66 -15.11 16.02
CA VAL A 351 5.35 -13.89 16.78
C VAL A 351 5.41 -12.68 15.85
N HIS A 352 4.65 -11.65 16.16
CA HIS A 352 4.71 -10.42 15.40
C HIS A 352 5.74 -9.49 16.03
N ARG A 353 6.84 -9.22 15.30
CA ARG A 353 7.78 -8.17 15.65
C ARG A 353 7.24 -6.84 15.13
N GLN A 354 6.86 -5.96 16.04
CA GLN A 354 6.41 -4.62 15.73
C GLN A 354 7.61 -3.68 15.67
N LEU A 355 7.57 -2.73 14.73
CA LEU A 355 8.49 -1.61 14.73
C LEU A 355 8.13 -0.71 15.92
N SER A 356 9.13 -0.23 16.67
CA SER A 356 8.89 0.81 17.68
C SER A 356 8.45 2.11 16.98
N ASP A 357 7.78 3.00 17.71
CA ASP A 357 7.31 4.26 17.14
C ASP A 357 8.49 5.13 16.65
N GLU A 358 9.64 5.05 17.32
CA GLU A 358 10.88 5.74 16.98
C GLU A 358 11.47 5.20 15.67
N VAL A 359 11.60 3.89 15.55
CA VAL A 359 12.10 3.23 14.33
C VAL A 359 11.15 3.47 13.17
N LEU A 360 9.83 3.40 13.41
CA LEU A 360 8.83 3.69 12.40
C LEU A 360 8.95 5.13 11.89
N GLN A 361 9.12 6.10 12.78
CA GLN A 361 9.28 7.50 12.41
C GLN A 361 10.58 7.72 11.65
N LEU A 362 11.66 7.05 12.03
CA LEU A 362 12.94 7.09 11.33
C LEU A 362 12.79 6.65 9.86
N PHE A 363 12.10 5.54 9.60
CA PHE A 363 11.85 5.08 8.24
C PHE A 363 10.89 5.97 7.46
N ILE A 364 9.90 6.58 8.11
CA ILE A 364 9.05 7.57 7.46
C ILE A 364 9.90 8.75 6.97
N ASP A 365 10.78 9.27 7.80
CA ASP A 365 11.62 10.42 7.45
C ASP A 365 12.72 10.05 6.45
N GLY A 366 13.31 8.86 6.56
CA GLY A 366 14.37 8.39 5.67
C GLY A 366 13.88 7.88 4.30
N MET A 367 12.67 7.30 4.21
CA MET A 367 12.20 6.60 3.01
C MET A 367 10.96 7.20 2.36
N ILE A 368 10.17 7.97 3.11
CA ILE A 368 8.90 8.51 2.63
C ILE A 368 8.96 10.02 2.47
N ARG A 369 9.44 10.72 3.50
CA ARG A 369 9.44 12.18 3.53
C ARG A 369 10.30 12.77 2.42
N VAL A 370 9.75 13.72 1.71
CA VAL A 370 10.41 14.49 0.67
C VAL A 370 10.72 15.89 1.22
N SER A 371 11.91 16.39 0.98
CA SER A 371 12.28 17.74 1.40
C SER A 371 11.32 18.80 0.81
N ALA A 372 10.96 19.79 1.61
CA ALA A 372 10.04 20.87 1.21
C ALA A 372 10.52 21.64 -0.03
N ASN A 373 11.82 21.65 -0.28
CA ASN A 373 12.43 22.30 -1.44
C ASN A 373 12.59 21.38 -2.66
N SER A 374 12.22 20.11 -2.54
CA SER A 374 12.33 19.16 -3.65
C SER A 374 11.32 19.49 -4.74
N GLY A 375 11.78 19.55 -5.97
CA GLY A 375 10.93 19.56 -7.15
C GLY A 375 10.29 18.19 -7.36
N ILE A 376 9.23 18.14 -8.16
CA ILE A 376 8.62 16.88 -8.60
C ILE A 376 9.69 16.08 -9.36
N PRO A 377 10.07 14.88 -8.91
CA PRO A 377 11.04 14.04 -9.59
C PRO A 377 10.61 13.81 -11.05
N ARG A 378 11.54 13.76 -11.96
CA ARG A 378 11.23 13.16 -13.26
C ARG A 378 10.94 11.69 -13.00
N ALA A 379 9.80 11.25 -13.44
CA ALA A 379 9.55 9.85 -13.56
C ALA A 379 10.60 9.34 -14.56
N GLY A 380 11.44 8.40 -14.14
CA GLY A 380 12.48 7.83 -15.01
C GLY A 380 11.86 6.90 -16.04
N PHE A 381 10.95 7.46 -16.86
CA PHE A 381 10.16 6.71 -17.82
C PHE A 381 10.86 6.77 -19.18
N LYS A 382 11.23 5.62 -19.69
CA LYS A 382 11.52 5.53 -21.11
C LYS A 382 10.22 5.40 -21.86
N TRP A 383 10.14 6.18 -22.90
CA TRP A 383 9.04 6.24 -23.83
C TRP A 383 9.24 5.22 -24.95
N TYR A 384 8.22 4.46 -25.29
CA TYR A 384 8.24 3.52 -26.39
C TYR A 384 7.17 3.87 -27.42
N GLY A 385 7.65 4.40 -28.53
CA GLY A 385 6.98 4.40 -29.84
C GLY A 385 5.68 5.19 -29.94
N SER A 386 5.66 6.14 -30.86
CA SER A 386 4.40 6.57 -31.47
C SER A 386 3.98 5.51 -32.48
N TYR A 387 2.94 4.73 -32.21
CA TYR A 387 2.27 4.01 -33.27
C TYR A 387 1.53 5.03 -34.13
N LYS A 388 2.15 5.40 -35.26
CA LYS A 388 1.38 5.95 -36.35
C LYS A 388 0.57 4.78 -36.90
N ARG A 389 -0.72 4.73 -36.63
CA ARG A 389 -1.68 3.98 -37.44
C ARG A 389 -1.91 4.67 -38.75
#